data_bac8e52c48e13baef76bcbd2c7e7b76d
#
_entry.id   bac8e52c48e13baef76bcbd2c7e7b76d
#
_cell.length_a   1.000
_cell.length_b   1.000
_cell.length_c   1.000
_cell.angle_alpha   90.00
_cell.angle_beta   90.00
_cell.angle_gamma   90.00
#
_symmetry.space_group_name_H-M   'P 1'
#
loop_
_entity.id
_entity.type
_entity.pdbx_description
1 polymer ?
#
loop_
_entity_poly.entity_id
_entity_poly.type
_entity_poly.pdbx_seq_one_letter_code
_entity_poly.pdbx_strand_id
1 'polypeptide(L)'
;ISGVGKYLKEKNPTVKIVGVDPKGSLLRDFFYTKKLPPAFSPYKIEGIGQDFVPGALHFEFIDEMIEVTDKESFLMARRMTREEGMFVGGSSGTAIAGTLKLAERLSEKDVVVALLPDTGERYLSKIYNDDWMRENRFLIPEKITLRYVLQAKRGVNQLISIDPVTTVRKALDLLSEHNVSQLPVIDNGQPVGSVEESELM
;
A
#
# COMPACT_ATOMS: atom_id res chain seq x y z
N ILE A 1 -16.43 19.09 -3.28
CA ILE A 1 -17.54 18.19 -3.59
C ILE A 1 -18.90 18.85 -3.40
N SER A 2 -19.15 19.56 -2.29
CA SER A 2 -20.45 20.15 -1.95
C SER A 2 -20.97 21.15 -3.00
N GLY A 3 -20.16 22.12 -3.42
CA GLY A 3 -20.56 23.12 -4.42
C GLY A 3 -20.85 22.51 -5.78
N VAL A 4 -20.02 21.56 -6.22
CA VAL A 4 -20.24 20.82 -7.48
C VAL A 4 -21.49 19.98 -7.38
N GLY A 5 -21.67 19.24 -6.27
CA GLY A 5 -22.84 18.39 -6.03
C GLY A 5 -24.12 19.21 -6.03
N LYS A 6 -24.14 20.34 -5.31
CA LYS A 6 -25.27 21.25 -5.32
C LYS A 6 -25.66 21.70 -6.72
N TYR A 7 -24.68 22.26 -7.46
CA TYR A 7 -24.91 22.78 -8.81
C TYR A 7 -25.41 21.69 -9.79
N LEU A 8 -24.77 20.53 -9.78
CA LEU A 8 -25.16 19.46 -10.70
C LEU A 8 -26.55 18.93 -10.39
N LYS A 9 -26.91 18.75 -9.11
CA LYS A 9 -28.24 18.29 -8.71
C LYS A 9 -29.32 19.32 -9.01
N GLU A 10 -29.02 20.63 -8.96
CA GLU A 10 -29.93 21.69 -9.43
C GLU A 10 -30.23 21.59 -10.94
N LYS A 11 -29.23 21.16 -11.74
CA LYS A 11 -29.38 21.00 -13.19
C LYS A 11 -29.97 19.66 -13.59
N ASN A 12 -29.56 18.61 -12.90
CA ASN A 12 -30.02 17.24 -13.12
C ASN A 12 -30.11 16.50 -11.77
N PRO A 13 -31.32 16.43 -11.17
CA PRO A 13 -31.50 15.76 -9.87
C PRO A 13 -31.12 14.27 -9.83
N THR A 14 -31.01 13.63 -11.00
CA THR A 14 -30.66 12.20 -11.09
C THR A 14 -29.15 11.93 -11.01
N VAL A 15 -28.31 12.97 -11.10
CA VAL A 15 -26.85 12.83 -10.99
C VAL A 15 -26.49 12.29 -9.61
N LYS A 16 -25.69 11.23 -9.61
CA LYS A 16 -25.11 10.68 -8.38
C LYS A 16 -23.77 11.32 -8.08
N ILE A 17 -23.61 11.80 -6.86
CA ILE A 17 -22.37 12.39 -6.35
C ILE A 17 -21.76 11.37 -5.38
N VAL A 18 -20.60 10.83 -5.75
CA VAL A 18 -19.90 9.84 -4.95
C VAL A 18 -18.62 10.46 -4.38
N GLY A 19 -18.52 10.49 -3.05
CA GLY A 19 -17.30 10.87 -2.36
C GLY A 19 -16.34 9.68 -2.28
N VAL A 20 -15.05 9.94 -2.44
CA VAL A 20 -14.01 8.93 -2.18
C VAL A 20 -13.15 9.43 -1.04
N ASP A 21 -13.04 8.62 0.01
CA ASP A 21 -12.42 9.00 1.28
C ASP A 21 -11.28 8.04 1.63
N PRO A 22 -10.12 8.53 2.11
CA PRO A 22 -9.03 7.65 2.51
C PRO A 22 -9.40 6.87 3.77
N LYS A 23 -8.98 5.63 3.82
CA LYS A 23 -9.10 4.80 5.02
C LYS A 23 -8.38 5.46 6.20
N GLY A 24 -9.12 5.70 7.27
CA GLY A 24 -8.62 6.40 8.45
C GLY A 24 -9.22 7.79 8.64
N SER A 25 -9.79 8.40 7.59
CA SER A 25 -10.58 9.62 7.68
C SER A 25 -11.89 9.38 8.43
N LEU A 26 -12.41 10.42 9.09
CA LEU A 26 -13.69 10.36 9.80
C LEU A 26 -14.92 10.56 8.89
N LEU A 27 -14.73 11.10 7.68
CA LEU A 27 -15.83 11.63 6.88
C LEU A 27 -16.80 10.55 6.40
N ARG A 28 -16.28 9.42 5.92
CA ARG A 28 -17.12 8.31 5.46
C ARG A 28 -17.95 7.72 6.60
N ASP A 29 -17.34 7.45 7.73
CA ASP A 29 -18.04 6.86 8.88
C ASP A 29 -19.10 7.81 9.42
N PHE A 30 -18.79 9.11 9.49
CA PHE A 30 -19.77 10.14 9.85
C PHE A 30 -20.90 10.23 8.83
N PHE A 31 -20.61 10.11 7.52
CA PHE A 31 -21.63 10.13 6.49
C PHE A 31 -22.71 9.06 6.72
N TYR A 32 -22.28 7.84 7.02
CA TYR A 32 -23.23 6.71 7.20
C TYR A 32 -23.83 6.64 8.60
N THR A 33 -23.06 6.93 9.65
CA THR A 33 -23.51 6.73 11.04
C THR A 33 -24.06 7.99 11.69
N LYS A 34 -23.77 9.16 11.16
CA LYS A 34 -24.02 10.50 11.76
C LYS A 34 -23.36 10.66 13.14
N LYS A 35 -22.40 9.81 13.47
CA LYS A 35 -21.62 9.86 14.71
C LYS A 35 -20.14 9.97 14.37
N LEU A 36 -19.42 10.78 15.13
CA LEU A 36 -17.96 10.82 15.03
C LEU A 36 -17.41 9.49 15.56
N PRO A 37 -16.53 8.81 14.81
CA PRO A 37 -15.84 7.65 15.34
C PRO A 37 -14.94 8.05 16.53
N PRO A 38 -14.62 7.12 17.43
CA PRO A 38 -13.88 7.43 18.67
C PRO A 38 -12.43 7.87 18.39
N ALA A 39 -11.88 7.52 17.23
CA ALA A 39 -10.55 7.91 16.80
C ALA A 39 -10.45 7.86 15.27
N PHE A 40 -9.55 8.67 14.71
CA PHE A 40 -9.09 8.53 13.34
C PHE A 40 -7.80 7.68 13.32
N SER A 41 -7.51 7.06 12.18
CA SER A 41 -6.23 6.39 11.96
C SER A 41 -5.39 7.20 10.98
N PRO A 42 -4.08 7.37 11.23
CA PRO A 42 -3.22 8.12 10.33
C PRO A 42 -3.16 7.45 8.94
N TYR A 43 -3.23 8.26 7.91
CA TYR A 43 -3.03 7.88 6.51
C TYR A 43 -2.03 8.82 5.85
N LYS A 44 -1.53 8.46 4.67
CA LYS A 44 -0.44 9.21 3.98
C LYS A 44 -0.90 9.97 2.75
N ILE A 45 -2.14 9.81 2.32
CA ILE A 45 -2.74 10.62 1.26
C ILE A 45 -2.83 12.06 1.73
N GLU A 46 -2.37 12.99 0.89
CA GLU A 46 -2.41 14.42 1.14
C GLU A 46 -3.60 15.05 0.41
N GLY A 47 -4.18 16.10 1.03
CA GLY A 47 -5.18 16.95 0.41
C GLY A 47 -6.62 16.45 0.47
N ILE A 48 -6.88 15.24 0.94
CA ILE A 48 -8.23 14.67 1.13
C ILE A 48 -8.33 13.94 2.47
N GLY A 49 -9.58 13.65 2.87
CA GLY A 49 -9.88 13.10 4.19
C GLY A 49 -9.73 14.15 5.30
N GLN A 50 -10.30 13.91 6.44
CA GLN A 50 -10.21 14.81 7.61
C GLN A 50 -10.38 14.00 8.91
N ASP A 51 -9.86 14.57 10.00
CA ASP A 51 -10.05 14.14 11.38
C ASP A 51 -11.15 14.95 12.12
N PHE A 52 -11.88 15.79 11.38
CA PHE A 52 -13.06 16.53 11.81
C PHE A 52 -14.03 16.69 10.63
N VAL A 53 -15.25 17.13 10.88
CA VAL A 53 -16.21 17.43 9.83
C VAL A 53 -16.11 18.91 9.45
N PRO A 54 -15.57 19.25 8.26
CA PRO A 54 -15.46 20.63 7.81
C PRO A 54 -16.85 21.29 7.65
N GLY A 55 -17.00 22.54 8.11
CA GLY A 55 -18.26 23.28 7.95
C GLY A 55 -18.69 23.51 6.48
N ALA A 56 -17.73 23.44 5.54
CA ALA A 56 -18.02 23.54 4.10
C ALA A 56 -18.40 22.21 3.44
N LEU A 57 -18.39 21.11 4.18
CA LEU A 57 -18.81 19.79 3.69
C LEU A 57 -20.30 19.57 3.95
N HIS A 58 -21.09 19.64 2.89
CA HIS A 58 -22.53 19.48 2.89
C HIS A 58 -22.91 18.09 2.38
N PHE A 59 -23.13 17.16 3.30
CA PHE A 59 -23.41 15.77 3.00
C PHE A 59 -24.74 15.55 2.28
N GLU A 60 -25.69 16.48 2.36
CA GLU A 60 -26.97 16.43 1.64
C GLU A 60 -26.82 16.40 0.12
N PHE A 61 -25.65 16.79 -0.41
CA PHE A 61 -25.35 16.72 -1.84
C PHE A 61 -24.57 15.47 -2.24
N ILE A 62 -24.25 14.59 -1.30
CA ILE A 62 -23.47 13.36 -1.53
C ILE A 62 -24.40 12.17 -1.40
N ASP A 63 -24.39 11.27 -2.39
CA ASP A 63 -25.25 10.10 -2.42
C ASP A 63 -24.57 8.85 -1.82
N GLU A 64 -23.23 8.77 -1.95
CA GLU A 64 -22.45 7.63 -1.49
C GLU A 64 -21.04 8.05 -1.12
N MET A 65 -20.40 7.31 -0.22
CA MET A 65 -18.97 7.45 0.07
C MET A 65 -18.25 6.10 0.01
N ILE A 66 -17.13 6.06 -0.72
CA ILE A 66 -16.29 4.86 -0.94
C ILE A 66 -14.96 5.06 -0.22
N GLU A 67 -14.53 4.03 0.51
CA GLU A 67 -13.23 4.01 1.16
C GLU A 67 -12.14 3.45 0.24
N VAL A 68 -10.96 4.08 0.26
CA VAL A 68 -9.76 3.66 -0.47
C VAL A 68 -8.55 3.75 0.44
N THR A 69 -7.68 2.74 0.44
CA THR A 69 -6.45 2.73 1.23
C THR A 69 -5.33 3.53 0.57
N ASP A 70 -4.32 3.95 1.35
CA ASP A 70 -3.10 4.58 0.84
C ASP A 70 -2.45 3.75 -0.27
N LYS A 71 -2.32 2.45 -0.05
CA LYS A 71 -1.70 1.52 -1.02
C LYS A 71 -2.44 1.50 -2.35
N GLU A 72 -3.76 1.36 -2.33
CA GLU A 72 -4.60 1.40 -3.54
C GLU A 72 -4.42 2.74 -4.27
N SER A 73 -4.43 3.84 -3.53
CA SER A 73 -4.30 5.19 -4.06
C SER A 73 -2.95 5.41 -4.75
N PHE A 74 -1.85 5.09 -4.08
CA PHE A 74 -0.51 5.33 -4.61
C PHE A 74 -0.17 4.41 -5.78
N LEU A 75 -0.56 3.14 -5.71
CA LEU A 75 -0.39 2.22 -6.84
C LEU A 75 -1.22 2.66 -8.04
N MET A 76 -2.44 3.16 -7.82
CA MET A 76 -3.30 3.67 -8.87
C MET A 76 -2.73 4.95 -9.52
N ALA A 77 -2.22 5.91 -8.75
CA ALA A 77 -1.57 7.10 -9.31
C ALA A 77 -0.38 6.73 -10.21
N ARG A 78 0.46 5.78 -9.78
CA ARG A 78 1.58 5.25 -10.58
C ARG A 78 1.10 4.50 -11.84
N ARG A 79 0.00 3.77 -11.73
CA ARG A 79 -0.62 3.05 -12.83
C ARG A 79 -1.17 4.02 -13.88
N MET A 80 -1.89 5.06 -13.48
CA MET A 80 -2.38 6.12 -14.36
C MET A 80 -1.26 6.79 -15.14
N THR A 81 -0.14 7.06 -14.46
CA THR A 81 1.03 7.66 -15.12
C THR A 81 1.64 6.75 -16.19
N ARG A 82 1.74 5.44 -15.91
CA ARG A 82 2.38 4.48 -16.83
C ARG A 82 1.47 4.04 -17.98
N GLU A 83 0.19 3.84 -17.70
CA GLU A 83 -0.76 3.24 -18.66
C GLU A 83 -1.50 4.29 -19.47
N GLU A 84 -1.81 5.44 -18.85
CA GLU A 84 -2.63 6.49 -19.47
C GLU A 84 -1.84 7.78 -19.76
N GLY A 85 -0.55 7.85 -19.37
CA GLY A 85 0.26 9.05 -19.54
C GLY A 85 -0.15 10.23 -18.66
N MET A 86 -1.04 10.04 -17.69
CA MET A 86 -1.51 11.08 -16.78
C MET A 86 -0.66 11.11 -15.52
N PHE A 87 0.20 12.14 -15.40
CA PHE A 87 1.05 12.34 -14.23
C PHE A 87 0.27 13.04 -13.11
N VAL A 88 -0.26 12.26 -12.18
CA VAL A 88 -1.26 12.69 -11.18
C VAL A 88 -0.77 12.53 -9.75
N GLY A 89 -1.35 13.28 -8.81
CA GLY A 89 -1.09 13.15 -7.37
C GLY A 89 -1.79 11.96 -6.70
N GLY A 90 -1.50 11.76 -5.41
CA GLY A 90 -2.05 10.64 -4.63
C GLY A 90 -3.57 10.67 -4.51
N SER A 91 -4.16 11.84 -4.29
CA SER A 91 -5.61 12.03 -4.20
C SER A 91 -6.33 11.73 -5.53
N SER A 92 -5.67 11.97 -6.67
CA SER A 92 -6.16 11.56 -7.98
C SER A 92 -6.17 10.03 -8.11
N GLY A 93 -5.11 9.36 -7.61
CA GLY A 93 -5.08 7.90 -7.51
C GLY A 93 -6.22 7.35 -6.63
N THR A 94 -6.53 8.03 -5.51
CA THR A 94 -7.67 7.70 -4.65
C THR A 94 -8.98 7.82 -5.42
N ALA A 95 -9.19 8.92 -6.15
CA ALA A 95 -10.40 9.15 -6.93
C ALA A 95 -10.62 8.05 -7.98
N ILE A 96 -9.57 7.68 -8.73
CA ILE A 96 -9.67 6.62 -9.74
C ILE A 96 -9.86 5.24 -9.11
N ALA A 97 -9.16 4.91 -8.01
CA ALA A 97 -9.36 3.64 -7.32
C ALA A 97 -10.81 3.50 -6.81
N GLY A 98 -11.38 4.57 -6.25
CA GLY A 98 -12.79 4.62 -5.87
C GLY A 98 -13.73 4.51 -7.07
N THR A 99 -13.39 5.16 -8.19
CA THR A 99 -14.16 5.07 -9.43
C THR A 99 -14.19 3.63 -9.97
N LEU A 100 -13.08 2.89 -9.92
CA LEU A 100 -13.05 1.50 -10.35
C LEU A 100 -13.92 0.61 -9.44
N LYS A 101 -13.89 0.82 -8.11
CA LYS A 101 -14.80 0.13 -7.19
C LYS A 101 -16.29 0.42 -7.50
N LEU A 102 -16.59 1.67 -7.89
CA LEU A 102 -17.94 2.03 -8.32
C LEU A 102 -18.32 1.34 -9.63
N ALA A 103 -17.38 1.30 -10.60
CA ALA A 103 -17.61 0.77 -11.94
C ALA A 103 -18.01 -0.72 -11.95
N GLU A 104 -17.60 -1.49 -10.94
CA GLU A 104 -18.01 -2.90 -10.79
C GLU A 104 -19.54 -3.09 -10.70
N ARG A 105 -20.28 -2.02 -10.38
CA ARG A 105 -21.74 -2.00 -10.19
C ARG A 105 -22.48 -1.27 -11.29
N LEU A 106 -21.76 -0.74 -12.26
CA LEU A 106 -22.30 0.07 -13.35
C LEU A 106 -22.40 -0.75 -14.65
N SER A 107 -23.15 -0.22 -15.59
CA SER A 107 -23.29 -0.75 -16.93
C SER A 107 -22.52 0.09 -17.97
N GLU A 108 -22.37 -0.43 -19.18
CA GLU A 108 -21.76 0.30 -20.31
C GLU A 108 -22.50 1.59 -20.71
N LYS A 109 -23.75 1.76 -20.24
CA LYS A 109 -24.56 2.95 -20.53
C LYS A 109 -24.32 4.08 -19.53
N ASP A 110 -23.65 3.79 -18.43
CA ASP A 110 -23.39 4.77 -17.38
C ASP A 110 -22.17 5.62 -17.74
N VAL A 111 -22.28 6.91 -17.47
CA VAL A 111 -21.17 7.86 -17.67
C VAL A 111 -20.65 8.28 -16.30
N VAL A 112 -19.36 8.04 -16.07
CA VAL A 112 -18.68 8.41 -14.82
C VAL A 112 -17.63 9.46 -15.11
N VAL A 113 -17.64 10.52 -14.30
CA VAL A 113 -16.62 11.58 -14.35
C VAL A 113 -15.87 11.57 -13.01
N ALA A 114 -14.57 11.29 -13.05
CA ALA A 114 -13.70 11.38 -11.89
C ALA A 114 -12.88 12.68 -11.95
N LEU A 115 -12.90 13.43 -10.84
CA LEU A 115 -12.10 14.65 -10.71
C LEU A 115 -10.71 14.28 -10.20
N LEU A 116 -9.67 14.70 -10.92
CA LEU A 116 -8.26 14.53 -10.57
C LEU A 116 -7.72 15.86 -10.05
N PRO A 117 -7.51 16.01 -8.72
CA PRO A 117 -7.31 17.33 -8.11
C PRO A 117 -5.99 18.01 -8.43
N ASP A 118 -4.90 17.24 -8.59
CA ASP A 118 -3.56 17.77 -8.79
C ASP A 118 -2.64 16.84 -9.60
N THR A 119 -1.45 17.36 -9.88
CA THR A 119 -0.41 16.72 -10.69
C THR A 119 0.65 16.02 -9.81
N GLY A 120 1.48 15.17 -10.45
CA GLY A 120 2.44 14.32 -9.77
C GLY A 120 3.74 14.98 -9.32
N GLU A 121 4.07 16.20 -9.80
CA GLU A 121 5.37 16.85 -9.55
C GLU A 121 5.70 17.03 -8.08
N ARG A 122 4.70 17.29 -7.26
CA ARG A 122 4.85 17.47 -5.81
C ARG A 122 5.21 16.18 -5.06
N TYR A 123 5.08 15.02 -5.72
CA TYR A 123 5.16 13.70 -5.12
C TYR A 123 6.32 12.85 -5.66
N LEU A 124 7.27 13.47 -6.38
CA LEU A 124 8.45 12.80 -6.93
C LEU A 124 9.31 12.11 -5.87
N SER A 125 9.41 12.71 -4.67
CA SER A 125 10.16 12.14 -3.54
C SER A 125 9.33 11.17 -2.68
N LYS A 126 8.07 10.97 -3.00
CA LYS A 126 7.13 10.11 -2.26
C LYS A 126 6.58 8.99 -3.16
N ILE A 127 5.36 9.13 -3.66
CA ILE A 127 4.66 8.07 -4.42
C ILE A 127 5.37 7.67 -5.73
N TYR A 128 6.23 8.54 -6.29
CA TYR A 128 7.02 8.24 -7.48
C TYR A 128 8.48 7.84 -7.17
N ASN A 129 8.85 7.76 -5.89
CA ASN A 129 10.12 7.23 -5.43
C ASN A 129 9.93 5.80 -4.91
N ASP A 130 10.64 4.84 -5.50
CA ASP A 130 10.52 3.43 -5.15
C ASP A 130 11.00 3.12 -3.74
N ASP A 131 12.03 3.81 -3.26
CA ASP A 131 12.56 3.58 -1.91
C ASP A 131 11.55 4.05 -0.88
N TRP A 132 10.98 5.25 -1.05
CA TRP A 132 9.90 5.73 -0.19
C TRP A 132 8.70 4.77 -0.19
N MET A 133 8.31 4.25 -1.35
CA MET A 133 7.21 3.29 -1.48
C MET A 133 7.52 1.97 -0.77
N ARG A 134 8.78 1.49 -0.81
CA ARG A 134 9.21 0.27 -0.08
C ARG A 134 9.28 0.51 1.43
N GLU A 135 9.87 1.61 1.88
CA GLU A 135 9.92 2.01 3.30
C GLU A 135 8.54 2.07 3.93
N ASN A 136 7.54 2.54 3.17
CA ASN A 136 6.15 2.60 3.60
C ASN A 136 5.36 1.32 3.29
N ARG A 137 5.99 0.26 2.81
CA ARG A 137 5.41 -1.06 2.51
C ARG A 137 4.33 -1.07 1.42
N PHE A 138 4.33 -0.08 0.52
CA PHE A 138 3.37 -0.01 -0.58
C PHE A 138 3.78 -0.84 -1.80
N LEU A 139 5.08 -1.06 -2.02
CA LEU A 139 5.62 -1.91 -3.10
C LEU A 139 5.95 -3.34 -2.66
N ILE A 140 5.74 -3.69 -1.40
CA ILE A 140 6.00 -5.05 -0.92
C ILE A 140 4.77 -5.90 -1.24
N PRO A 141 4.95 -7.12 -1.82
CA PRO A 141 3.86 -8.07 -2.00
C PRO A 141 3.18 -8.38 -0.65
N GLU A 142 1.87 -8.59 -0.65
CA GLU A 142 1.11 -8.93 0.57
C GLU A 142 1.61 -10.21 1.25
N LYS A 143 2.20 -11.12 0.45
CA LYS A 143 2.88 -12.33 0.93
C LYS A 143 4.33 -12.29 0.52
N ILE A 144 5.21 -11.94 1.46
CA ILE A 144 6.66 -12.10 1.28
C ILE A 144 6.96 -13.59 1.46
N THR A 145 7.31 -14.25 0.37
CA THR A 145 7.76 -15.65 0.43
C THR A 145 9.28 -15.69 0.67
N LEU A 146 9.78 -16.79 1.26
CA LEU A 146 11.22 -17.03 1.38
C LEU A 146 11.92 -16.98 0.02
N ARG A 147 11.25 -17.41 -1.05
CA ARG A 147 11.76 -17.26 -2.43
C ARG A 147 12.06 -15.81 -2.77
N TYR A 148 11.18 -14.86 -2.43
CA TYR A 148 11.39 -13.43 -2.66
C TYR A 148 12.60 -12.91 -1.86
N VAL A 149 12.73 -13.31 -0.59
CA VAL A 149 13.87 -12.95 0.25
C VAL A 149 15.17 -13.47 -0.31
N LEU A 150 15.19 -14.72 -0.78
CA LEU A 150 16.36 -15.34 -1.41
C LEU A 150 16.77 -14.65 -2.70
N GLN A 151 15.82 -14.24 -3.54
CA GLN A 151 16.10 -13.48 -4.77
C GLN A 151 16.64 -12.07 -4.49
N ALA A 152 16.25 -11.45 -3.39
CA ALA A 152 16.72 -10.12 -2.99
C ALA A 152 18.13 -10.15 -2.36
N LYS A 153 18.60 -11.29 -1.87
CA LYS A 153 19.96 -11.47 -1.36
C LYS A 153 20.97 -11.43 -2.51
N ARG A 154 21.74 -10.35 -2.59
CA ARG A 154 22.86 -10.25 -3.53
C ARG A 154 24.07 -10.97 -2.94
N GLY A 155 24.64 -11.91 -3.68
CA GLY A 155 26.00 -12.42 -3.43
C GLY A 155 26.15 -13.74 -2.68
N VAL A 156 25.07 -14.44 -2.31
CA VAL A 156 25.19 -15.79 -1.70
C VAL A 156 24.61 -16.82 -2.65
N ASN A 157 25.44 -17.38 -3.51
CA ASN A 157 25.05 -18.41 -4.46
C ASN A 157 25.31 -19.84 -3.94
N GLN A 158 25.89 -19.99 -2.74
CA GLN A 158 26.24 -21.29 -2.18
C GLN A 158 25.77 -21.39 -0.73
N LEU A 159 25.16 -22.55 -0.40
CA LEU A 159 24.82 -22.88 0.96
C LEU A 159 26.10 -23.14 1.76
N ILE A 160 26.32 -22.37 2.83
CA ILE A 160 27.39 -22.63 3.78
C ILE A 160 26.85 -23.67 4.76
N SER A 161 27.44 -24.85 4.77
CA SER A 161 27.02 -25.98 5.61
C SER A 161 28.22 -26.76 6.10
N ILE A 162 28.03 -27.57 7.12
CA ILE A 162 29.01 -28.51 7.66
C ILE A 162 28.47 -29.95 7.57
N ASP A 163 29.36 -30.92 7.66
CA ASP A 163 29.01 -32.32 7.82
C ASP A 163 29.09 -32.77 9.29
N PRO A 164 28.52 -33.91 9.68
CA PRO A 164 28.49 -34.36 11.07
C PRO A 164 29.89 -34.67 11.66
N VAL A 165 30.92 -34.82 10.83
CA VAL A 165 32.29 -35.08 11.29
C VAL A 165 33.15 -33.82 11.31
N THR A 166 32.60 -32.66 10.98
CA THR A 166 33.26 -31.36 11.08
C THR A 166 33.58 -31.05 12.54
N THR A 167 34.82 -30.65 12.82
CA THR A 167 35.23 -30.28 14.18
C THR A 167 34.60 -28.99 14.63
N VAL A 168 34.34 -28.86 15.94
CA VAL A 168 33.78 -27.62 16.54
C VAL A 168 34.60 -26.38 16.17
N ARG A 169 35.97 -26.49 16.21
CA ARG A 169 36.84 -25.39 15.82
C ARG A 169 36.58 -24.90 14.40
N LYS A 170 36.45 -25.84 13.44
CA LYS A 170 36.20 -25.50 12.04
C LYS A 170 34.79 -24.90 11.85
N ALA A 171 33.80 -25.38 12.61
CA ALA A 171 32.47 -24.78 12.61
C ALA A 171 32.48 -23.33 13.11
N LEU A 172 33.20 -23.04 14.20
CA LEU A 172 33.37 -21.67 14.75
C LEU A 172 34.12 -20.76 13.74
N ASP A 173 35.18 -21.26 13.07
CA ASP A 173 35.88 -20.50 12.05
C ASP A 173 34.96 -20.12 10.90
N LEU A 174 34.11 -21.04 10.41
CA LEU A 174 33.13 -20.77 9.35
C LEU A 174 32.03 -19.78 9.77
N LEU A 175 31.52 -19.90 11.01
CA LEU A 175 30.56 -18.94 11.56
C LEU A 175 31.14 -17.50 11.53
N SER A 176 32.38 -17.37 11.99
CA SER A 176 33.09 -16.10 12.05
C SER A 176 33.42 -15.55 10.64
N GLU A 177 33.99 -16.39 9.76
CA GLU A 177 34.40 -16.01 8.40
C GLU A 177 33.23 -15.47 7.58
N HIS A 178 32.07 -16.13 7.70
CA HIS A 178 30.89 -15.78 6.95
C HIS A 178 29.90 -14.86 7.70
N ASN A 179 30.24 -14.45 8.92
CA ASN A 179 29.43 -13.62 9.80
C ASN A 179 27.97 -14.14 9.90
N VAL A 180 27.84 -15.43 10.19
CA VAL A 180 26.56 -16.12 10.42
C VAL A 180 26.55 -16.70 11.83
N SER A 181 25.38 -16.76 12.45
CA SER A 181 25.18 -17.29 13.81
C SER A 181 24.80 -18.76 13.86
N GLN A 182 24.51 -19.36 12.70
CA GLN A 182 24.01 -20.73 12.61
C GLN A 182 24.51 -21.40 11.31
N LEU A 183 24.86 -22.68 11.38
CA LEU A 183 25.19 -23.52 10.23
C LEU A 183 24.29 -24.77 10.17
N PRO A 184 23.71 -25.09 9.02
CA PRO A 184 23.05 -26.38 8.83
C PRO A 184 24.08 -27.51 8.74
N VAL A 185 23.74 -28.63 9.35
CA VAL A 185 24.51 -29.88 9.27
C VAL A 185 23.87 -30.73 8.17
N ILE A 186 24.67 -31.07 7.15
CA ILE A 186 24.24 -31.84 5.98
C ILE A 186 24.99 -33.16 5.96
N ASP A 187 24.28 -34.28 5.95
CA ASP A 187 24.83 -35.60 5.77
C ASP A 187 24.30 -36.22 4.45
N ASN A 188 25.21 -36.60 3.56
CA ASN A 188 24.86 -37.19 2.27
C ASN A 188 23.78 -36.37 1.50
N GLY A 189 23.85 -35.04 1.56
CA GLY A 189 22.93 -34.15 0.89
C GLY A 189 21.58 -33.95 1.60
N GLN A 190 21.39 -34.53 2.78
CA GLN A 190 20.19 -34.41 3.61
C GLN A 190 20.47 -33.54 4.86
N PRO A 191 19.60 -32.56 5.20
CA PRO A 191 19.75 -31.83 6.44
C PRO A 191 19.45 -32.73 7.65
N VAL A 192 20.42 -32.87 8.55
CA VAL A 192 20.29 -33.67 9.77
C VAL A 192 20.20 -32.87 11.03
N GLY A 193 20.48 -31.56 10.97
CA GLY A 193 20.39 -30.64 12.10
C GLY A 193 20.95 -29.26 11.78
N SER A 194 21.15 -28.48 12.80
CA SER A 194 21.86 -27.20 12.77
C SER A 194 22.66 -27.00 14.04
N VAL A 195 23.72 -26.21 13.98
CA VAL A 195 24.49 -25.79 15.15
C VAL A 195 24.51 -24.27 15.24
N GLU A 196 24.36 -23.75 16.42
CA GLU A 196 24.46 -22.31 16.72
C GLU A 196 25.78 -22.01 17.41
N GLU A 197 26.29 -20.77 17.21
CA GLU A 197 27.53 -20.32 17.84
C GLU A 197 27.48 -20.46 19.36
N SER A 198 26.31 -20.15 19.95
CA SER A 198 26.05 -20.26 21.40
C SER A 198 26.11 -21.69 21.95
N GLU A 199 25.95 -22.72 21.09
CA GLU A 199 26.02 -24.14 21.48
C GLU A 199 27.44 -24.68 21.41
N LEU A 200 28.34 -24.00 20.71
CA LEU A 200 29.71 -24.43 20.44
C LEU A 200 30.76 -23.76 21.37
N MET A 201 30.38 -22.69 22.09
CA MET A 201 31.19 -22.00 23.09
C MET A 201 30.95 -22.51 24.48
#